data_b480309808273f1ebc30d63c53640c8f
#
_entry.id   b480309808273f1ebc30d63c53640c8f
#
_cell.length_a   1.000
_cell.length_b   1.000
_cell.length_c   1.000
_cell.angle_alpha   90.00
_cell.angle_beta   90.00
_cell.angle_gamma   90.00
#
_symmetry.space_group_name_H-M   'P 1'
#
loop_
_entity.id
_entity.type
_entity.pdbx_description
1 polymer ?
#
loop_
_entity_poly.entity_id
_entity_poly.type
_entity_poly.pdbx_seq_one_letter_code
_entity_poly.pdbx_strand_id
1 'polypeptide(L)'
;MITRKIKERRGRARRWLAAFLSSVFLISALTLGAAASSVAYPKGSVPTDVYLDGALVLDGDCVIYNSITYVPLRKFCNLFDDCTFEWNGKTGSATVKGEGGLTLIVRQNAAYIYANGHYFYTVGKVENWSGSLFVPIRPLARAFDVALTWNASRRAVELISPKGAPAVKWASYDSDDLYWLSRIISAEARGESLEGQIAVGNVVLNRVRSKSYPNTVYGVIFDRKHGTQFSPVSYGTIYNTPAESSVIAAKICLEGYTLSEDILFFMNPRIATSNWISKNRPFAFRIGNHDFYK
;
A
#
# COMPACT_ATOMS: atom_id res chain seq x y z
N MET A 1 7.82 9.68 24.96
CA MET A 1 8.36 10.94 24.38
C MET A 1 7.32 11.68 23.52
N ILE A 2 6.52 11.00 22.73
CA ILE A 2 5.47 11.58 21.85
C ILE A 2 4.35 12.27 22.64
N THR A 3 3.88 11.68 23.71
CA THR A 3 2.85 12.28 24.61
C THR A 3 3.30 13.58 25.27
N ARG A 4 4.61 13.80 25.43
CA ARG A 4 5.15 15.03 26.03
C ARG A 4 5.11 16.20 25.05
N LYS A 5 5.38 15.97 23.75
CA LYS A 5 5.32 17.01 22.69
C LYS A 5 3.88 17.52 22.45
N ILE A 6 2.89 16.64 22.54
CA ILE A 6 1.46 17.06 22.41
C ILE A 6 1.04 17.99 23.56
N LYS A 7 1.55 17.72 24.79
CA LYS A 7 1.24 18.55 25.96
C LYS A 7 1.92 19.91 25.93
N GLU A 8 3.12 20.01 25.36
CA GLU A 8 3.86 21.29 25.24
C GLU A 8 3.27 22.23 24.18
N ARG A 9 2.71 21.71 23.08
CA ARG A 9 2.01 22.57 22.10
C ARG A 9 0.73 23.20 22.65
N ARG A 10 0.01 22.53 23.56
CA ARG A 10 -1.14 23.12 24.27
C ARG A 10 -0.75 24.19 25.29
N GLY A 11 0.45 24.18 25.82
CA GLY A 11 0.94 25.16 26.79
C GLY A 11 1.42 26.49 26.18
N ARG A 12 1.85 26.50 24.91
CA ARG A 12 2.33 27.72 24.23
C ARG A 12 1.20 28.62 23.72
N ALA A 13 0.03 28.10 23.44
CA ALA A 13 -1.13 28.87 22.98
C ALA A 13 -1.79 29.72 24.08
N ARG A 14 -1.41 29.56 25.36
CA ARG A 14 -2.07 30.23 26.49
C ARG A 14 -1.29 31.41 27.10
N ARG A 15 -0.14 31.82 26.56
CA ARG A 15 0.74 32.82 27.19
C ARG A 15 0.84 34.18 26.48
N TRP A 16 0.02 34.48 25.47
CA TRP A 16 -0.02 35.80 24.80
C TRP A 16 -1.39 36.45 24.88
N LEU A 17 -1.86 36.71 26.12
CA LEU A 17 -3.01 37.56 26.37
C LEU A 17 -2.72 38.38 27.62
N ALA A 18 -1.90 39.44 27.47
CA ALA A 18 -1.97 40.62 28.30
C ALA A 18 -1.07 41.70 27.69
N ALA A 19 -1.65 42.86 27.51
CA ALA A 19 -1.08 44.15 27.18
C ALA A 19 -1.08 44.54 25.67
N PHE A 20 -2.09 45.27 25.22
CA PHE A 20 -1.98 46.70 24.84
C PHE A 20 -3.37 47.23 24.49
N LEU A 21 -3.87 48.12 25.34
CA LEU A 21 -4.98 49.03 25.07
C LEU A 21 -4.46 50.23 24.28
N SER A 22 -5.33 50.74 23.40
CA SER A 22 -5.39 52.05 22.76
C SER A 22 -4.64 52.23 21.43
N SER A 23 -5.42 52.15 20.37
CA SER A 23 -5.62 53.23 19.38
C SER A 23 -6.67 52.79 18.35
N VAL A 24 -7.76 53.55 18.34
CA VAL A 24 -8.87 53.43 17.37
C VAL A 24 -8.36 53.87 16.01
N PHE A 25 -8.18 52.95 15.07
CA PHE A 25 -8.18 53.22 13.64
C PHE A 25 -9.18 52.27 13.00
N LEU A 26 -10.29 52.85 12.52
CA LEU A 26 -11.26 52.20 11.69
C LEU A 26 -10.59 51.83 10.36
N ILE A 27 -10.03 50.60 10.27
CA ILE A 27 -9.70 49.98 9.00
C ILE A 27 -10.78 48.89 8.83
N SER A 28 -11.70 49.15 7.89
CA SER A 28 -12.58 48.13 7.37
C SER A 28 -11.73 47.04 6.73
N ALA A 29 -11.27 46.08 7.54
CA ALA A 29 -10.66 44.86 7.03
C ALA A 29 -11.77 44.05 6.31
N LEU A 30 -11.75 44.10 4.97
CA LEU A 30 -12.32 43.05 4.19
C LEU A 30 -11.60 41.74 4.66
N THR A 31 -12.19 41.05 5.59
CA THR A 31 -11.85 39.65 5.83
C THR A 31 -12.28 38.89 4.58
N LEU A 32 -11.38 38.77 3.59
CA LEU A 32 -11.44 37.64 2.71
C LEU A 32 -11.31 36.42 3.65
N GLY A 33 -12.43 35.89 4.10
CA GLY A 33 -12.50 34.57 4.67
C GLY A 33 -11.92 33.64 3.62
N ALA A 34 -10.70 33.16 3.82
CA ALA A 34 -10.23 31.99 3.12
C ALA A 34 -11.22 30.91 3.49
N ALA A 35 -12.24 30.72 2.65
CA ALA A 35 -13.10 29.55 2.73
C ALA A 35 -12.15 28.36 2.66
N ALA A 36 -11.99 27.64 3.76
CA ALA A 36 -11.32 26.37 3.74
C ALA A 36 -12.04 25.56 2.66
N SER A 37 -11.39 25.35 1.52
CA SER A 37 -12.00 24.62 0.42
C SER A 37 -12.26 23.22 0.94
N SER A 38 -13.54 22.91 1.19
CA SER A 38 -13.94 21.58 1.60
C SER A 38 -13.52 20.59 0.51
N VAL A 39 -12.83 19.54 0.90
CA VAL A 39 -12.46 18.48 -0.03
C VAL A 39 -13.74 17.87 -0.62
N ALA A 40 -13.86 17.88 -1.95
CA ALA A 40 -14.97 17.24 -2.63
C ALA A 40 -14.69 15.73 -2.72
N TYR A 41 -15.33 14.96 -1.87
CA TYR A 41 -15.23 13.49 -1.87
C TYR A 41 -16.13 12.87 -2.96
N PRO A 42 -15.76 11.68 -3.48
CA PRO A 42 -16.63 10.93 -4.40
C PRO A 42 -18.00 10.63 -3.77
N LYS A 43 -19.04 10.58 -4.60
CA LYS A 43 -20.39 10.21 -4.15
C LYS A 43 -20.37 8.82 -3.49
N GLY A 44 -20.99 8.70 -2.33
CA GLY A 44 -21.01 7.46 -1.54
C GLY A 44 -19.86 7.33 -0.55
N SER A 45 -18.97 8.33 -0.45
CA SER A 45 -17.98 8.38 0.62
C SER A 45 -18.65 8.58 1.99
N VAL A 46 -18.17 7.85 3.00
CA VAL A 46 -18.65 7.95 4.39
C VAL A 46 -17.49 8.46 5.25
N PRO A 47 -17.63 9.59 5.94
CA PRO A 47 -16.62 10.07 6.88
C PRO A 47 -16.31 9.03 7.96
N THR A 48 -15.06 8.94 8.37
CA THR A 48 -14.64 8.06 9.45
C THR A 48 -13.49 8.68 10.24
N ASP A 49 -13.42 8.33 11.51
CA ASP A 49 -12.42 8.82 12.44
C ASP A 49 -11.22 7.88 12.51
N VAL A 50 -10.07 8.43 12.89
CA VAL A 50 -8.88 7.64 13.20
C VAL A 50 -8.41 7.98 14.61
N TYR A 51 -8.24 6.94 15.40
CA TYR A 51 -7.68 7.00 16.75
C TYR A 51 -6.24 6.48 16.74
N LEU A 52 -5.38 7.09 17.54
CA LEU A 52 -4.01 6.62 17.79
C LEU A 52 -3.83 6.47 19.30
N ASP A 53 -3.54 5.25 19.75
CA ASP A 53 -3.39 4.91 21.17
C ASP A 53 -4.61 5.36 22.02
N GLY A 54 -5.82 5.20 21.43
CA GLY A 54 -7.09 5.57 22.04
C GLY A 54 -7.46 7.06 21.96
N ALA A 55 -6.58 7.93 21.47
CA ALA A 55 -6.85 9.36 21.27
C ALA A 55 -7.37 9.62 19.85
N LEU A 56 -8.45 10.41 19.69
CA LEU A 56 -8.91 10.88 18.39
C LEU A 56 -7.86 11.80 17.76
N VAL A 57 -7.35 11.45 16.58
CA VAL A 57 -6.27 12.18 15.89
C VAL A 57 -6.67 12.73 14.53
N LEU A 58 -7.61 12.07 13.83
CA LEU A 58 -8.21 12.57 12.59
C LEU A 58 -9.73 12.49 12.76
N ASP A 59 -10.37 13.65 12.89
CA ASP A 59 -11.80 13.84 13.13
C ASP A 59 -12.50 14.15 11.81
N GLY A 60 -13.20 13.15 11.24
CA GLY A 60 -13.93 13.28 9.97
C GLY A 60 -13.06 13.60 8.73
N ASP A 61 -11.74 13.62 8.86
CA ASP A 61 -10.80 13.91 7.76
C ASP A 61 -10.59 12.73 6.81
N CYS A 62 -10.99 11.54 7.24
CA CYS A 62 -10.85 10.30 6.50
C CYS A 62 -12.20 9.86 5.96
N VAL A 63 -12.18 9.07 4.89
CA VAL A 63 -13.43 8.57 4.31
C VAL A 63 -13.30 7.08 3.96
N ILE A 64 -14.42 6.37 4.10
CA ILE A 64 -14.60 5.05 3.52
C ILE A 64 -15.24 5.25 2.16
N TYR A 65 -14.57 4.79 1.12
CA TYR A 65 -15.04 4.78 -0.26
C TYR A 65 -14.78 3.41 -0.87
N ASN A 66 -15.80 2.78 -1.46
CA ASN A 66 -15.73 1.41 -1.99
C ASN A 66 -15.14 0.40 -1.00
N SER A 67 -15.57 0.46 0.26
CA SER A 67 -15.07 -0.38 1.37
C SER A 67 -13.59 -0.20 1.73
N ILE A 68 -12.95 0.85 1.25
CA ILE A 68 -11.56 1.19 1.54
C ILE A 68 -11.52 2.49 2.34
N THR A 69 -10.79 2.50 3.45
CA THR A 69 -10.54 3.72 4.22
C THR A 69 -9.38 4.49 3.59
N TYR A 70 -9.66 5.71 3.18
CA TYR A 70 -8.69 6.67 2.62
C TYR A 70 -8.37 7.74 3.64
N VAL A 71 -7.09 8.08 3.75
CA VAL A 71 -6.60 9.14 4.64
C VAL A 71 -5.80 10.18 3.85
N PRO A 72 -5.88 11.47 4.22
CA PRO A 72 -5.04 12.50 3.61
C PRO A 72 -3.57 12.24 3.95
N LEU A 73 -2.73 12.07 2.92
CA LEU A 73 -1.31 11.70 3.08
C LEU A 73 -0.59 12.57 4.10
N ARG A 74 -0.68 13.90 3.95
CA ARG A 74 0.03 14.85 4.82
C ARG A 74 -0.42 14.76 6.29
N LYS A 75 -1.73 14.66 6.52
CA LYS A 75 -2.26 14.57 7.88
C LYS A 75 -1.81 13.27 8.55
N PHE A 76 -1.85 12.15 7.82
CA PHE A 76 -1.42 10.86 8.35
C PHE A 76 0.08 10.86 8.69
N CYS A 77 0.94 11.30 7.78
CA CYS A 77 2.39 11.30 8.02
C CYS A 77 2.76 12.15 9.25
N ASN A 78 2.14 13.32 9.39
CA ASN A 78 2.41 14.24 10.50
C ASN A 78 1.89 13.73 11.88
N LEU A 79 1.17 12.60 11.94
CA LEU A 79 0.83 11.96 13.22
C LEU A 79 2.06 11.35 13.89
N PHE A 80 3.02 10.89 13.10
CA PHE A 80 4.13 10.06 13.58
C PHE A 80 5.48 10.75 13.54
N ASP A 81 5.69 11.67 12.58
CA ASP A 81 6.99 12.30 12.34
C ASP A 81 6.82 13.72 11.79
N ASP A 82 7.81 14.60 12.01
CA ASP A 82 7.89 15.88 11.33
C ASP A 82 8.38 15.62 9.90
N CYS A 83 7.42 15.54 8.97
CA CYS A 83 7.67 15.16 7.60
C CYS A 83 7.82 16.38 6.67
N THR A 84 8.78 16.33 5.76
CA THR A 84 8.87 17.21 4.61
C THR A 84 8.18 16.59 3.40
N PHE A 85 7.58 17.41 2.54
CA PHE A 85 6.78 16.98 1.39
C PHE A 85 7.23 17.70 0.13
N GLU A 86 7.64 16.96 -0.87
CA GLU A 86 8.01 17.45 -2.18
C GLU A 86 7.05 16.89 -3.23
N TRP A 87 6.41 17.77 -4.01
CA TRP A 87 5.51 17.37 -5.10
C TRP A 87 6.21 17.45 -6.45
N ASN A 88 6.17 16.38 -7.21
CA ASN A 88 6.61 16.32 -8.60
C ASN A 88 5.40 16.29 -9.54
N GLY A 89 5.07 17.42 -10.15
CA GLY A 89 3.92 17.53 -11.05
C GLY A 89 4.07 16.75 -12.35
N LYS A 90 5.30 16.45 -12.81
CA LYS A 90 5.53 15.64 -14.03
C LYS A 90 5.16 14.17 -13.83
N THR A 91 5.45 13.63 -12.66
CA THR A 91 5.17 12.24 -12.32
C THR A 91 3.87 12.05 -11.55
N GLY A 92 3.26 13.12 -11.06
CA GLY A 92 2.09 13.08 -10.20
C GLY A 92 2.39 12.39 -8.87
N SER A 93 3.59 12.60 -8.29
CA SER A 93 4.02 11.92 -7.08
C SER A 93 4.45 12.89 -5.98
N ALA A 94 4.19 12.50 -4.75
CA ALA A 94 4.74 13.13 -3.55
C ALA A 94 5.89 12.27 -3.01
N THR A 95 7.02 12.92 -2.70
CA THR A 95 8.10 12.35 -1.90
C THR A 95 7.98 12.92 -0.49
N VAL A 96 7.91 12.03 0.49
CA VAL A 96 7.83 12.38 1.91
C VAL A 96 9.09 11.87 2.59
N LYS A 97 9.75 12.75 3.35
CA LYS A 97 10.92 12.41 4.17
C LYS A 97 10.63 12.75 5.61
N GLY A 98 10.82 11.80 6.49
CA GLY A 98 10.68 11.95 7.93
C GLY A 98 12.04 12.02 8.62
N GLU A 99 12.11 12.72 9.76
CA GLU A 99 13.32 12.79 10.60
C GLU A 99 13.74 11.41 11.12
N GLY A 100 12.76 10.48 11.30
CA GLY A 100 13.02 9.09 11.71
C GLY A 100 13.62 8.22 10.61
N GLY A 101 14.03 8.78 9.45
CA GLY A 101 14.66 8.07 8.34
C GLY A 101 13.67 7.49 7.31
N LEU A 102 12.39 7.89 7.36
CA LEU A 102 11.41 7.51 6.35
C LEU A 102 11.71 8.19 5.01
N THR A 103 11.70 7.41 3.94
CA THR A 103 11.57 7.89 2.55
C THR A 103 10.35 7.20 1.94
N LEU A 104 9.26 7.93 1.79
CA LEU A 104 7.99 7.45 1.24
C LEU A 104 7.71 8.13 -0.10
N ILE A 105 7.36 7.36 -1.12
CA ILE A 105 6.94 7.86 -2.43
C ILE A 105 5.52 7.38 -2.72
N VAL A 106 4.64 8.34 -2.97
CA VAL A 106 3.22 8.10 -3.24
C VAL A 106 2.87 8.77 -4.57
N ARG A 107 2.41 7.99 -5.55
CA ARG A 107 2.02 8.48 -6.87
C ARG A 107 0.51 8.39 -7.05
N GLN A 108 -0.11 9.44 -7.57
CA GLN A 108 -1.51 9.44 -7.98
C GLN A 108 -1.82 8.29 -8.96
N ASN A 109 -2.95 7.64 -8.81
CA ASN A 109 -3.42 6.50 -9.59
C ASN A 109 -2.55 5.22 -9.47
N ALA A 110 -1.51 5.21 -8.63
CA ALA A 110 -0.72 4.01 -8.40
C ALA A 110 -1.49 3.00 -7.53
N ALA A 111 -1.22 1.71 -7.78
CA ALA A 111 -1.73 0.60 -6.98
C ALA A 111 -0.73 0.13 -5.93
N TYR A 112 0.25 0.94 -5.58
CA TYR A 112 1.22 0.68 -4.53
C TYR A 112 1.83 1.98 -4.01
N ILE A 113 2.40 1.93 -2.82
CA ILE A 113 3.30 2.96 -2.29
C ILE A 113 4.69 2.35 -2.08
N TYR A 114 5.72 3.19 -2.15
CA TYR A 114 7.10 2.82 -1.84
C TYR A 114 7.50 3.43 -0.51
N ALA A 115 8.12 2.65 0.39
CA ALA A 115 8.70 3.16 1.63
C ALA A 115 9.98 2.40 1.97
N ASN A 116 11.12 3.09 2.06
CA ASN A 116 12.41 2.51 2.47
C ASN A 116 12.77 1.19 1.75
N GLY A 117 12.57 1.11 0.42
CA GLY A 117 12.84 -0.09 -0.37
C GLY A 117 11.69 -1.09 -0.47
N HIS A 118 10.71 -1.01 0.43
CA HIS A 118 9.49 -1.82 0.40
C HIS A 118 8.49 -1.30 -0.62
N TYR A 119 7.68 -2.22 -1.16
CA TYR A 119 6.53 -1.89 -2.00
C TYR A 119 5.28 -2.46 -1.35
N PHE A 120 4.36 -1.59 -0.97
CA PHE A 120 3.09 -1.99 -0.35
C PHE A 120 1.95 -1.81 -1.35
N TYR A 121 1.32 -2.92 -1.73
CA TYR A 121 0.15 -2.89 -2.61
C TYR A 121 -1.01 -2.16 -1.95
N THR A 122 -1.71 -1.33 -2.74
CA THR A 122 -2.92 -0.64 -2.33
C THR A 122 -4.13 -1.30 -2.97
N VAL A 123 -4.99 -1.91 -2.17
CA VAL A 123 -6.33 -2.28 -2.63
C VAL A 123 -7.06 -0.97 -2.92
N GLY A 124 -7.40 -0.73 -4.18
CA GLY A 124 -7.74 0.61 -4.66
C GLY A 124 -6.49 1.39 -5.04
N LYS A 125 -6.66 2.56 -5.61
CA LYS A 125 -5.57 3.42 -6.08
C LYS A 125 -5.35 4.57 -5.10
N VAL A 126 -4.17 5.18 -5.20
CA VAL A 126 -3.94 6.50 -4.61
C VAL A 126 -4.77 7.53 -5.37
N GLU A 127 -5.62 8.25 -4.67
CA GLU A 127 -6.54 9.21 -5.24
C GLU A 127 -6.06 10.65 -5.02
N ASN A 128 -6.47 11.55 -5.91
CA ASN A 128 -6.29 12.99 -5.72
C ASN A 128 -7.67 13.64 -5.67
N TRP A 129 -8.08 14.06 -4.47
CA TRP A 129 -9.35 14.76 -4.29
C TRP A 129 -9.09 16.20 -3.89
N SER A 130 -9.56 17.12 -4.73
CA SER A 130 -9.39 18.57 -4.54
C SER A 130 -7.93 19.03 -4.29
N GLY A 131 -6.97 18.41 -5.02
CA GLY A 131 -5.55 18.77 -4.90
C GLY A 131 -4.83 18.09 -3.72
N SER A 132 -5.49 17.21 -2.98
CA SER A 132 -4.90 16.44 -1.88
C SER A 132 -4.79 14.96 -2.23
N LEU A 133 -3.63 14.36 -1.95
CA LEU A 133 -3.47 12.91 -2.09
C LEU A 133 -4.14 12.18 -0.93
N PHE A 134 -5.03 11.26 -1.29
CA PHE A 134 -5.68 10.33 -0.40
C PHE A 134 -5.16 8.91 -0.68
N VAL A 135 -4.73 8.24 0.36
CA VAL A 135 -4.09 6.94 0.28
C VAL A 135 -4.88 5.92 1.10
N PRO A 136 -5.07 4.69 0.61
CA PRO A 136 -5.59 3.62 1.45
C PRO A 136 -4.75 3.50 2.73
N ILE A 137 -5.40 3.46 3.90
CA ILE A 137 -4.71 3.60 5.20
C ILE A 137 -3.78 2.43 5.52
N ARG A 138 -4.12 1.19 5.09
CA ARG A 138 -3.35 -0.01 5.44
C ARG A 138 -1.88 0.01 4.96
N PRO A 139 -1.57 0.33 3.68
CA PRO A 139 -0.19 0.46 3.22
C PRO A 139 0.57 1.59 3.92
N LEU A 140 -0.10 2.70 4.27
CA LEU A 140 0.55 3.76 5.06
C LEU A 140 0.87 3.28 6.48
N ALA A 141 -0.05 2.59 7.15
CA ALA A 141 0.21 2.01 8.47
C ALA A 141 1.44 1.10 8.45
N ARG A 142 1.59 0.26 7.40
CA ARG A 142 2.79 -0.58 7.21
C ARG A 142 4.06 0.24 6.98
N ALA A 143 4.00 1.32 6.21
CA ALA A 143 5.15 2.20 5.97
C ALA A 143 5.65 2.90 7.23
N PHE A 144 4.77 3.08 8.23
CA PHE A 144 5.08 3.67 9.52
C PHE A 144 5.24 2.62 10.64
N ASP A 145 5.25 1.32 10.31
CA ASP A 145 5.32 0.21 11.26
C ASP A 145 4.23 0.29 12.36
N VAL A 146 3.05 0.73 11.98
CA VAL A 146 1.90 0.99 12.85
C VAL A 146 0.90 -0.14 12.72
N ALA A 147 0.50 -0.72 13.84
CA ALA A 147 -0.59 -1.70 13.86
C ALA A 147 -1.94 -0.99 13.63
N LEU A 148 -2.83 -1.64 12.86
CA LEU A 148 -4.12 -1.10 12.48
C LEU A 148 -5.22 -2.12 12.73
N THR A 149 -6.29 -1.68 13.41
CA THR A 149 -7.52 -2.44 13.62
C THR A 149 -8.76 -1.61 13.27
N TRP A 150 -9.86 -2.28 13.00
CA TRP A 150 -11.17 -1.64 12.82
C TRP A 150 -12.01 -1.84 14.08
N ASN A 151 -12.43 -0.75 14.68
CA ASN A 151 -13.37 -0.78 15.81
C ASN A 151 -14.80 -0.65 15.29
N ALA A 152 -15.52 -1.76 15.28
CA ALA A 152 -16.88 -1.82 14.74
C ALA A 152 -17.88 -1.01 15.58
N SER A 153 -17.70 -0.91 16.91
CA SER A 153 -18.61 -0.17 17.79
C SER A 153 -18.47 1.34 17.61
N ARG A 154 -17.26 1.83 17.36
CA ARG A 154 -17.00 3.26 17.07
C ARG A 154 -17.12 3.57 15.58
N ARG A 155 -17.15 2.56 14.72
CA ARG A 155 -17.05 2.70 13.25
C ARG A 155 -15.82 3.53 12.83
N ALA A 156 -14.68 3.25 13.43
CA ALA A 156 -13.45 4.02 13.31
C ALA A 156 -12.22 3.10 13.15
N VAL A 157 -11.14 3.67 12.63
CA VAL A 157 -9.83 3.00 12.60
C VAL A 157 -9.10 3.27 13.89
N GLU A 158 -8.52 2.23 14.48
CA GLU A 158 -7.61 2.33 15.61
C GLU A 158 -6.19 1.97 15.17
N LEU A 159 -5.28 2.87 15.46
CA LEU A 159 -3.84 2.73 15.24
C LEU A 159 -3.15 2.57 16.58
N ILE A 160 -2.11 1.74 16.60
CA ILE A 160 -1.24 1.53 17.77
C ILE A 160 0.15 1.97 17.38
N SER A 161 0.72 2.91 18.12
CA SER A 161 2.06 3.44 17.90
C SER A 161 3.12 2.34 17.89
N PRO A 162 4.13 2.44 17.01
CA PRO A 162 5.25 1.51 17.02
C PRO A 162 6.06 1.68 18.30
N LYS A 163 6.73 0.59 18.74
CA LYS A 163 7.60 0.62 19.91
C LYS A 163 8.94 1.33 19.70
N GLY A 164 9.22 1.80 18.50
CA GLY A 164 10.48 2.43 18.10
C GLY A 164 10.27 3.65 17.20
N ALA A 165 11.22 3.92 16.31
CA ALA A 165 11.09 4.96 15.31
C ALA A 165 9.89 4.65 14.37
N PRO A 166 9.04 5.63 14.08
CA PRO A 166 7.83 5.43 13.28
C PRO A 166 8.14 5.37 11.77
N ALA A 167 8.97 4.40 11.38
CA ALA A 167 9.28 4.14 9.98
C ALA A 167 9.69 2.68 9.81
N VAL A 168 9.21 2.05 8.74
CA VAL A 168 9.68 0.72 8.38
C VAL A 168 11.19 0.74 8.15
N LYS A 169 11.89 -0.31 8.58
CA LYS A 169 13.33 -0.48 8.28
C LYS A 169 13.53 -0.57 6.76
N TRP A 170 14.77 -0.39 6.31
CA TRP A 170 15.08 -0.61 4.89
C TRP A 170 14.85 -2.07 4.51
N ALA A 171 14.23 -2.27 3.34
CA ALA A 171 13.92 -3.60 2.82
C ALA A 171 15.19 -4.41 2.58
N SER A 172 15.12 -5.68 2.96
CA SER A 172 16.12 -6.68 2.64
C SER A 172 15.39 -7.92 2.14
N TYR A 173 15.63 -8.31 0.90
CA TYR A 173 15.05 -9.51 0.29
C TYR A 173 16.14 -10.56 0.11
N ASP A 174 15.78 -11.84 0.23
CA ASP A 174 16.64 -12.90 -0.27
C ASP A 174 16.89 -12.70 -1.76
N SER A 175 18.16 -12.72 -2.17
CA SER A 175 18.55 -12.39 -3.54
C SER A 175 18.07 -13.43 -4.54
N ASP A 176 18.08 -14.71 -4.18
CA ASP A 176 17.68 -15.81 -5.05
C ASP A 176 16.16 -15.84 -5.20
N ASP A 177 15.42 -15.66 -4.12
CA ASP A 177 13.97 -15.58 -4.15
C ASP A 177 13.49 -14.41 -5.01
N LEU A 178 14.07 -13.21 -4.83
CA LEU A 178 13.72 -12.06 -5.65
C LEU A 178 14.12 -12.27 -7.12
N TYR A 179 15.31 -12.85 -7.37
CA TYR A 179 15.80 -13.12 -8.71
C TYR A 179 14.84 -14.04 -9.49
N TRP A 180 14.48 -15.18 -8.91
CA TRP A 180 13.65 -16.16 -9.60
C TRP A 180 12.16 -15.79 -9.63
N LEU A 181 11.64 -15.24 -8.53
CA LEU A 181 10.23 -14.84 -8.47
C LEU A 181 9.91 -13.72 -9.47
N SER A 182 10.78 -12.72 -9.59
CA SER A 182 10.57 -11.64 -10.56
C SER A 182 10.58 -12.14 -12.01
N ARG A 183 11.45 -13.10 -12.32
CA ARG A 183 11.57 -13.69 -13.67
C ARG A 183 10.37 -14.53 -14.04
N ILE A 184 9.91 -15.40 -13.13
CA ILE A 184 8.74 -16.22 -13.44
C ILE A 184 7.48 -15.35 -13.58
N ILE A 185 7.27 -14.37 -12.72
CA ILE A 185 6.18 -13.40 -12.85
C ILE A 185 6.25 -12.68 -14.20
N SER A 186 7.44 -12.23 -14.60
CA SER A 186 7.61 -11.54 -15.88
C SER A 186 7.36 -12.44 -17.08
N ALA A 187 7.84 -13.67 -17.04
CA ALA A 187 7.68 -14.62 -18.13
C ALA A 187 6.22 -15.07 -18.33
N GLU A 188 5.46 -15.19 -17.26
CA GLU A 188 4.06 -15.65 -17.28
C GLU A 188 3.05 -14.49 -17.39
N ALA A 189 3.34 -13.31 -16.81
CA ALA A 189 2.31 -12.30 -16.58
C ALA A 189 2.75 -10.84 -16.84
N ARG A 190 3.87 -10.57 -17.53
CA ARG A 190 4.36 -9.20 -17.77
C ARG A 190 3.36 -8.27 -18.46
N GLY A 191 2.41 -8.82 -19.20
CA GLY A 191 1.35 -8.08 -19.89
C GLY A 191 0.07 -7.87 -19.06
N GLU A 192 0.01 -8.48 -17.87
CA GLU A 192 -1.12 -8.36 -16.97
C GLU A 192 -1.00 -7.12 -16.08
N SER A 193 -2.11 -6.76 -15.43
CA SER A 193 -2.11 -5.74 -14.38
C SER A 193 -1.15 -6.12 -13.25
N LEU A 194 -0.73 -5.15 -12.42
CA LEU A 194 0.08 -5.43 -11.23
C LEU A 194 -0.57 -6.49 -10.33
N GLU A 195 -1.89 -6.43 -10.18
CA GLU A 195 -2.66 -7.41 -9.40
C GLU A 195 -2.56 -8.84 -10.00
N GLY A 196 -2.66 -8.96 -11.33
CA GLY A 196 -2.48 -10.24 -12.03
C GLY A 196 -1.06 -10.79 -11.88
N GLN A 197 -0.05 -9.93 -11.93
CA GLN A 197 1.33 -10.29 -11.69
C GLN A 197 1.56 -10.75 -10.24
N ILE A 198 0.96 -10.07 -9.25
CA ILE A 198 0.97 -10.48 -7.84
C ILE A 198 0.30 -11.84 -7.66
N ALA A 199 -0.84 -12.08 -8.31
CA ALA A 199 -1.54 -13.36 -8.23
C ALA A 199 -0.67 -14.53 -8.71
N VAL A 200 0.07 -14.36 -9.81
CA VAL A 200 1.04 -15.38 -10.29
C VAL A 200 2.15 -15.58 -9.26
N GLY A 201 2.69 -14.52 -8.68
CA GLY A 201 3.68 -14.61 -7.60
C GLY A 201 3.13 -15.33 -6.37
N ASN A 202 1.88 -15.08 -6.00
CA ASN A 202 1.21 -15.77 -4.89
C ASN A 202 1.07 -17.28 -5.16
N VAL A 203 0.77 -17.72 -6.39
CA VAL A 203 0.76 -19.15 -6.72
C VAL A 203 2.10 -19.80 -6.43
N VAL A 204 3.21 -19.17 -6.85
CA VAL A 204 4.56 -19.69 -6.56
C VAL A 204 4.81 -19.78 -5.06
N LEU A 205 4.55 -18.70 -4.30
CA LEU A 205 4.78 -18.67 -2.85
C LEU A 205 3.83 -19.59 -2.07
N ASN A 206 2.58 -19.78 -2.53
CA ASN A 206 1.66 -20.75 -1.94
C ASN A 206 2.16 -22.18 -2.15
N ARG A 207 2.71 -22.51 -3.32
CA ARG A 207 3.35 -23.79 -3.58
C ARG A 207 4.55 -24.02 -2.65
N VAL A 208 5.41 -23.02 -2.45
CA VAL A 208 6.54 -23.06 -1.48
C VAL A 208 6.06 -23.44 -0.07
N ARG A 209 4.92 -22.90 0.36
CA ARG A 209 4.31 -23.20 1.66
C ARG A 209 3.58 -24.54 1.74
N SER A 210 3.22 -25.11 0.60
CA SER A 210 2.48 -26.36 0.52
C SER A 210 3.42 -27.57 0.63
N LYS A 211 3.07 -28.54 1.48
CA LYS A 211 3.80 -29.83 1.63
C LYS A 211 3.85 -30.66 0.34
N SER A 212 3.02 -30.34 -0.66
CA SER A 212 2.96 -31.08 -1.93
C SER A 212 3.99 -30.63 -2.95
N TYR A 213 4.70 -29.52 -2.68
CA TYR A 213 5.66 -28.91 -3.59
C TYR A 213 7.02 -28.71 -2.90
N PRO A 214 8.09 -28.41 -3.67
CA PRO A 214 9.36 -27.98 -3.11
C PRO A 214 9.21 -26.73 -2.22
N ASN A 215 10.08 -26.60 -1.20
CA ASN A 215 10.01 -25.57 -0.19
C ASN A 215 10.86 -24.32 -0.51
N THR A 216 11.27 -24.12 -1.76
CA THR A 216 11.99 -22.93 -2.23
C THR A 216 11.39 -22.41 -3.53
N VAL A 217 11.53 -21.11 -3.79
CA VAL A 217 11.08 -20.48 -5.04
C VAL A 217 11.70 -21.14 -6.25
N TYR A 218 13.02 -21.34 -6.24
CA TYR A 218 13.73 -22.06 -7.29
C TYR A 218 13.18 -23.48 -7.47
N GLY A 219 13.04 -24.23 -6.38
CA GLY A 219 12.54 -25.60 -6.41
C GLY A 219 11.15 -25.71 -7.05
N VAL A 220 10.23 -24.81 -6.69
CA VAL A 220 8.87 -24.76 -7.27
C VAL A 220 8.89 -24.45 -8.77
N ILE A 221 9.71 -23.48 -9.18
CA ILE A 221 9.80 -23.05 -10.59
C ILE A 221 10.36 -24.18 -11.48
N PHE A 222 11.39 -24.88 -11.01
CA PHE A 222 12.10 -25.92 -11.75
C PHE A 222 11.63 -27.34 -11.42
N ASP A 223 10.55 -27.49 -10.66
CA ASP A 223 9.97 -28.81 -10.35
C ASP A 223 9.56 -29.56 -11.62
N ARG A 224 9.98 -30.83 -11.73
CA ARG A 224 9.67 -31.72 -12.84
C ARG A 224 8.98 -33.01 -12.40
N LYS A 225 8.62 -33.13 -11.13
CA LYS A 225 8.03 -34.35 -10.56
C LYS A 225 6.79 -34.83 -11.34
N HIS A 226 5.99 -33.89 -11.83
CA HIS A 226 4.78 -34.15 -12.62
C HIS A 226 4.82 -33.44 -13.99
N GLY A 227 6.00 -33.34 -14.60
CA GLY A 227 6.26 -32.59 -15.83
C GLY A 227 6.67 -31.15 -15.53
N THR A 228 6.98 -30.39 -16.60
CA THR A 228 7.38 -28.97 -16.45
C THR A 228 6.20 -28.16 -15.91
N GLN A 229 6.40 -27.51 -14.78
CA GLN A 229 5.34 -26.72 -14.09
C GLN A 229 5.07 -25.39 -14.78
N PHE A 230 6.12 -24.80 -15.37
CA PHE A 230 6.07 -23.49 -16.01
C PHE A 230 6.72 -23.55 -17.39
N SER A 231 5.97 -23.25 -18.44
CA SER A 231 6.45 -23.29 -19.82
C SER A 231 7.66 -22.39 -20.10
N PRO A 232 7.85 -21.23 -19.46
CA PRO A 232 9.04 -20.40 -19.58
C PRO A 232 10.37 -21.12 -19.25
N VAL A 233 10.32 -22.14 -18.39
CA VAL A 233 11.50 -22.97 -18.08
C VAL A 233 11.92 -23.81 -19.29
N SER A 234 10.96 -24.39 -20.00
CA SER A 234 11.23 -25.19 -21.21
C SER A 234 11.67 -24.35 -22.40
N TYR A 235 11.11 -23.15 -22.53
CA TYR A 235 11.43 -22.25 -23.64
C TYR A 235 12.64 -21.35 -23.36
N GLY A 236 13.22 -21.39 -22.15
CA GLY A 236 14.34 -20.55 -21.75
C GLY A 236 13.98 -19.08 -21.50
N THR A 237 12.72 -18.67 -21.64
CA THR A 237 12.30 -17.27 -21.41
C THR A 237 12.37 -16.84 -19.95
N ILE A 238 12.49 -17.78 -19.02
CA ILE A 238 12.76 -17.55 -17.59
C ILE A 238 14.06 -16.77 -17.35
N TYR A 239 15.04 -16.86 -18.27
CA TYR A 239 16.33 -16.18 -18.14
C TYR A 239 16.31 -14.74 -18.67
N ASN A 240 15.25 -14.30 -19.30
CA ASN A 240 15.11 -12.92 -19.78
C ASN A 240 15.08 -11.93 -18.61
N THR A 241 15.55 -10.71 -18.86
CA THR A 241 15.45 -9.61 -17.88
C THR A 241 13.97 -9.36 -17.55
N PRO A 242 13.58 -9.39 -16.26
CA PRO A 242 12.20 -9.15 -15.87
C PRO A 242 11.78 -7.71 -16.10
N ALA A 243 10.52 -7.48 -16.40
CA ALA A 243 9.93 -6.15 -16.44
C ALA A 243 9.96 -5.50 -15.04
N GLU A 244 10.10 -4.17 -14.95
CA GLU A 244 10.12 -3.44 -13.68
C GLU A 244 8.85 -3.73 -12.84
N SER A 245 7.68 -3.76 -13.49
CA SER A 245 6.41 -4.11 -12.81
C SER A 245 6.44 -5.50 -12.17
N SER A 246 7.15 -6.46 -12.80
CA SER A 246 7.27 -7.82 -12.28
C SER A 246 8.24 -7.91 -11.10
N VAL A 247 9.28 -7.08 -11.09
CA VAL A 247 10.16 -6.92 -9.92
C VAL A 247 9.38 -6.31 -8.75
N ILE A 248 8.56 -5.29 -9.00
CA ILE A 248 7.69 -4.68 -7.99
C ILE A 248 6.68 -5.70 -7.47
N ALA A 249 6.02 -6.48 -8.34
CA ALA A 249 5.10 -7.54 -7.96
C ALA A 249 5.78 -8.60 -7.08
N ALA A 250 7.00 -9.04 -7.45
CA ALA A 250 7.78 -9.99 -6.65
C ALA A 250 8.08 -9.44 -5.24
N LYS A 251 8.52 -8.19 -5.14
CA LYS A 251 8.75 -7.54 -3.84
C LYS A 251 7.47 -7.47 -2.99
N ILE A 252 6.34 -7.07 -3.58
CA ILE A 252 5.04 -7.04 -2.90
C ILE A 252 4.66 -8.43 -2.36
N CYS A 253 4.90 -9.49 -3.15
CA CYS A 253 4.65 -10.87 -2.71
C CYS A 253 5.60 -11.28 -1.56
N LEU A 254 6.89 -10.94 -1.65
CA LEU A 254 7.89 -11.21 -0.61
C LEU A 254 7.64 -10.42 0.68
N GLU A 255 6.95 -9.27 0.58
CA GLU A 255 6.40 -8.53 1.74
C GLU A 255 5.21 -9.24 2.42
N GLY A 256 4.81 -10.40 1.91
CA GLY A 256 3.70 -11.19 2.46
C GLY A 256 2.32 -10.75 1.99
N TYR A 257 2.21 -9.89 0.97
CA TYR A 257 0.90 -9.59 0.41
C TYR A 257 0.38 -10.78 -0.40
N THR A 258 -0.83 -11.22 -0.09
CA THR A 258 -1.52 -12.29 -0.82
C THR A 258 -2.96 -11.91 -1.15
N LEU A 259 -3.38 -12.25 -2.37
CA LEU A 259 -4.77 -12.16 -2.81
C LEU A 259 -5.59 -13.36 -2.31
N SER A 260 -4.94 -14.52 -2.18
CA SER A 260 -5.51 -15.75 -1.66
C SER A 260 -4.40 -16.70 -1.24
N GLU A 261 -4.54 -17.34 -0.10
CA GLU A 261 -3.53 -18.26 0.46
C GLU A 261 -3.61 -19.66 -0.10
N ASP A 262 -4.67 -20.00 -0.86
CA ASP A 262 -4.99 -21.35 -1.30
C ASP A 262 -4.97 -21.54 -2.84
N ILE A 263 -4.66 -20.49 -3.61
CA ILE A 263 -4.47 -20.65 -5.07
C ILE A 263 -3.13 -21.35 -5.36
N LEU A 264 -3.20 -22.45 -6.08
CA LEU A 264 -2.04 -23.27 -6.44
C LEU A 264 -1.85 -23.41 -7.96
N PHE A 265 -2.87 -23.02 -8.75
CA PHE A 265 -2.85 -23.14 -10.20
C PHE A 265 -3.39 -21.89 -10.86
N PHE A 266 -2.93 -21.63 -12.08
CA PHE A 266 -3.52 -20.65 -12.98
C PHE A 266 -3.40 -21.12 -14.42
N MET A 267 -4.24 -20.57 -15.27
CA MET A 267 -4.18 -20.79 -16.71
C MET A 267 -4.80 -19.59 -17.45
N ASN A 268 -4.34 -19.35 -18.66
CA ASN A 268 -5.05 -18.47 -19.58
C ASN A 268 -6.01 -19.34 -20.43
N PRO A 269 -7.33 -19.29 -20.24
CA PRO A 269 -8.27 -20.19 -20.90
C PRO A 269 -8.37 -19.96 -22.42
N ARG A 270 -7.89 -18.80 -22.92
CA ARG A 270 -7.93 -18.47 -24.36
C ARG A 270 -6.84 -19.17 -25.16
N ILE A 271 -5.71 -19.52 -24.53
CA ILE A 271 -4.54 -20.08 -25.19
C ILE A 271 -4.11 -21.43 -24.60
N ALA A 272 -4.77 -21.88 -23.56
CA ALA A 272 -4.45 -23.14 -22.92
C ALA A 272 -4.69 -24.33 -23.85
N THR A 273 -3.70 -25.18 -24.01
CA THR A 273 -3.77 -26.41 -24.81
C THR A 273 -4.41 -27.58 -24.04
N SER A 274 -4.55 -27.46 -22.71
CA SER A 274 -5.17 -28.44 -21.82
C SER A 274 -6.22 -27.77 -20.94
N ASN A 275 -7.32 -28.47 -20.73
CA ASN A 275 -8.39 -28.09 -19.81
C ASN A 275 -8.35 -28.87 -18.49
N TRP A 276 -7.23 -29.54 -18.20
CA TRP A 276 -7.11 -30.39 -17.01
C TRP A 276 -7.32 -29.58 -15.72
N ILE A 277 -6.70 -28.39 -15.60
CA ILE A 277 -6.82 -27.53 -14.41
C ILE A 277 -8.29 -27.18 -14.19
N SER A 278 -8.96 -26.63 -15.20
CA SER A 278 -10.36 -26.19 -15.07
C SER A 278 -11.35 -27.32 -14.78
N LYS A 279 -11.01 -28.56 -15.15
CA LYS A 279 -11.84 -29.75 -14.87
C LYS A 279 -11.59 -30.38 -13.51
N ASN A 280 -10.39 -30.22 -12.94
CA ASN A 280 -9.95 -30.96 -11.77
C ASN A 280 -9.65 -30.11 -10.53
N ARG A 281 -9.73 -28.77 -10.67
CA ARG A 281 -9.41 -27.83 -9.59
C ARG A 281 -10.54 -26.84 -9.36
N PRO A 282 -10.88 -26.52 -8.11
CA PRO A 282 -11.89 -25.52 -7.80
C PRO A 282 -11.46 -24.15 -8.32
N PHE A 283 -12.32 -23.50 -9.11
CA PHE A 283 -12.12 -22.13 -9.55
C PHE A 283 -12.14 -21.18 -8.35
N ALA A 284 -11.21 -20.23 -8.29
CA ALA A 284 -11.15 -19.21 -7.27
C ALA A 284 -11.61 -17.85 -7.81
N PHE A 285 -10.91 -17.29 -8.77
CA PHE A 285 -11.23 -16.00 -9.38
C PHE A 285 -10.50 -15.82 -10.71
N ARG A 286 -10.89 -14.76 -11.45
CA ARG A 286 -10.20 -14.31 -12.67
C ARG A 286 -9.61 -12.91 -12.48
N ILE A 287 -8.37 -12.73 -12.94
CA ILE A 287 -7.74 -11.42 -13.09
C ILE A 287 -7.15 -11.35 -14.50
N GLY A 288 -7.57 -10.33 -15.28
CA GLY A 288 -7.13 -10.16 -16.66
C GLY A 288 -7.41 -11.38 -17.51
N ASN A 289 -6.36 -11.94 -18.11
CA ASN A 289 -6.46 -13.13 -18.94
C ASN A 289 -6.28 -14.45 -18.19
N HIS A 290 -6.01 -14.42 -16.87
CA HIS A 290 -5.75 -15.62 -16.08
C HIS A 290 -6.92 -15.99 -15.18
N ASP A 291 -7.26 -17.29 -15.21
CA ASP A 291 -8.11 -17.96 -14.23
C ASP A 291 -7.22 -18.62 -13.17
N PHE A 292 -7.55 -18.39 -11.90
CA PHE A 292 -6.84 -18.95 -10.75
C PHE A 292 -7.67 -20.01 -10.07
N TYR A 293 -6.99 -21.08 -9.57
CA TYR A 293 -7.63 -22.27 -9.01
C TYR A 293 -6.89 -22.74 -7.75
N LYS A 294 -7.64 -23.47 -6.88
CA LYS A 294 -7.13 -24.06 -5.64
C LYS A 294 -6.52 -25.43 -5.85
#